data_4d4c4067d548ffd5dc7dd396920e7b95
#
_entry.id   4d4c4067d548ffd5dc7dd396920e7b95
#
_cell.length_a   1.000
_cell.length_b   1.000
_cell.length_c   1.000
_cell.angle_alpha   90.00
_cell.angle_beta   90.00
_cell.angle_gamma   90.00
#
_symmetry.space_group_name_H-M   'P 1'
#
loop_
_entity.id
_entity.type
_entity.pdbx_description
1 polymer ?
#
loop_
_entity_poly.entity_id
_entity_poly.type
_entity_poly.pdbx_seq_one_letter_code
_entity_poly.pdbx_strand_id
1 'polypeptide(L)'
;VKLWVVAALMLAGCSPSAAPGDESATLEQAAIARGVVRNPAATTPIGLYAREGDRLCIAGDRIGMFVDYGDDIGCSGRGTFTRDGEALRIDLGNGCAFEAAFDGDHIRLPGALPATCKRLCTRRASLAGFEVNRLSESGSEAAALRDPKGRQLCG
;
A
#
# COMPACT_ATOMS: atom_id res chain seq x y z
N VAL A 1 -39.40 16.83 -63.51
CA VAL A 1 -38.39 15.79 -63.16
C VAL A 1 -37.65 16.26 -61.92
N LYS A 2 -37.97 15.70 -60.72
CA LYS A 2 -37.32 16.02 -59.44
C LYS A 2 -36.32 14.91 -59.13
N LEU A 3 -35.02 15.24 -59.20
CA LEU A 3 -33.95 14.38 -58.69
C LEU A 3 -33.89 14.49 -57.15
N TRP A 4 -34.07 13.37 -56.49
CA TRP A 4 -33.78 13.20 -55.07
C TRP A 4 -32.37 12.63 -54.96
N VAL A 5 -31.48 13.42 -54.40
CA VAL A 5 -30.14 12.96 -54.02
C VAL A 5 -30.22 12.45 -52.58
N VAL A 6 -30.12 11.15 -52.41
CA VAL A 6 -30.01 10.50 -51.08
C VAL A 6 -28.53 10.50 -50.68
N ALA A 7 -28.18 11.34 -49.71
CA ALA A 7 -26.88 11.35 -49.11
C ALA A 7 -26.79 10.21 -48.03
N ALA A 8 -26.06 9.15 -48.34
CA ALA A 8 -25.77 8.09 -47.37
C ALA A 8 -24.64 8.57 -46.43
N LEU A 9 -24.95 8.84 -45.16
CA LEU A 9 -23.96 9.03 -44.12
C LEU A 9 -23.40 7.63 -43.72
N MET A 10 -22.18 7.38 -44.10
CA MET A 10 -21.39 6.25 -43.57
C MET A 10 -20.93 6.64 -42.14
N LEU A 11 -21.55 6.07 -41.12
CA LEU A 11 -20.98 6.06 -39.76
C LEU A 11 -19.79 5.09 -39.77
N ALA A 12 -18.59 5.66 -39.76
CA ALA A 12 -17.37 4.89 -39.55
C ALA A 12 -17.40 4.34 -38.11
N GLY A 13 -17.36 3.00 -38.03
CA GLY A 13 -17.49 2.24 -36.81
C GLY A 13 -16.38 2.56 -35.80
N CYS A 14 -16.75 2.50 -34.55
CA CYS A 14 -15.88 2.52 -33.40
C CYS A 14 -14.80 1.44 -33.52
N SER A 15 -13.56 1.85 -33.38
CA SER A 15 -12.43 0.92 -33.21
C SER A 15 -12.67 0.04 -31.96
N PRO A 16 -12.26 -1.23 -31.99
CA PRO A 16 -12.41 -2.11 -30.84
C PRO A 16 -11.65 -1.52 -29.66
N SER A 17 -12.35 -1.34 -28.55
CA SER A 17 -11.75 -0.94 -27.28
C SER A 17 -10.66 -1.94 -26.90
N ALA A 18 -9.44 -1.46 -26.68
CA ALA A 18 -8.40 -2.24 -26.04
C ALA A 18 -8.91 -2.77 -24.70
N ALA A 19 -8.52 -3.97 -24.33
CA ALA A 19 -8.94 -4.58 -23.08
C ALA A 19 -8.53 -3.67 -21.90
N PRO A 20 -9.38 -3.54 -20.84
CA PRO A 20 -9.14 -2.58 -19.74
C PRO A 20 -7.80 -2.74 -19.01
N GLY A 21 -7.11 -3.87 -19.16
CA GLY A 21 -5.80 -4.12 -18.56
C GLY A 21 -4.63 -3.41 -19.23
N ASP A 22 -4.67 -3.21 -20.55
CA ASP A 22 -3.54 -2.61 -21.29
C ASP A 22 -3.49 -1.08 -21.15
N GLU A 23 -4.63 -0.41 -21.09
CA GLU A 23 -4.66 1.05 -20.91
C GLU A 23 -4.21 1.49 -19.53
N SER A 24 -4.55 0.73 -18.49
CA SER A 24 -4.10 1.03 -17.12
C SER A 24 -2.59 0.88 -16.99
N ALA A 25 -2.00 -0.16 -17.56
CA ALA A 25 -0.55 -0.38 -17.55
C ALA A 25 0.20 0.72 -18.32
N THR A 26 -0.32 1.21 -19.44
CA THR A 26 0.30 2.29 -20.23
C THR A 26 0.21 3.65 -19.56
N LEU A 27 -0.88 3.96 -18.85
CA LEU A 27 -1.05 5.20 -18.09
C LEU A 27 -0.10 5.24 -16.89
N GLU A 28 0.03 4.14 -16.16
CA GLU A 28 0.96 4.03 -15.04
C GLU A 28 2.41 4.20 -15.50
N GLN A 29 2.81 3.51 -16.56
CA GLN A 29 4.15 3.65 -17.13
C GLN A 29 4.43 5.10 -17.57
N ALA A 30 3.47 5.77 -18.17
CA ALA A 30 3.61 7.16 -18.57
C ALA A 30 3.71 8.10 -17.36
N ALA A 31 2.99 7.83 -16.28
CA ALA A 31 3.05 8.60 -15.03
C ALA A 31 4.41 8.41 -14.32
N ILE A 32 4.93 7.18 -14.29
CA ILE A 32 6.26 6.86 -13.78
C ILE A 32 7.34 7.56 -14.62
N ALA A 33 7.26 7.48 -15.96
CA ALA A 33 8.24 8.11 -16.86
C ALA A 33 8.29 9.64 -16.70
N ARG A 34 7.18 10.27 -16.32
CA ARG A 34 7.08 11.71 -16.05
C ARG A 34 7.38 12.09 -14.60
N GLY A 35 7.68 11.13 -13.74
CA GLY A 35 7.97 11.36 -12.33
C GLY A 35 6.76 11.80 -11.49
N VAL A 36 5.53 11.60 -12.00
CA VAL A 36 4.28 11.89 -11.29
C VAL A 36 3.99 10.82 -10.24
N VAL A 37 4.37 9.58 -10.55
CA VAL A 37 4.26 8.42 -9.66
C VAL A 37 5.63 7.79 -9.50
N ARG A 38 5.97 7.35 -8.30
CA ARG A 38 7.24 6.63 -8.06
C ARG A 38 7.17 5.26 -8.71
N ASN A 39 8.29 4.81 -9.26
CA ASN A 39 8.41 3.43 -9.72
C ASN A 39 8.53 2.51 -8.50
N PRO A 40 7.53 1.66 -8.20
CA PRO A 40 7.61 0.78 -7.04
C PRO A 40 8.83 -0.13 -7.08
N ALA A 41 9.18 -0.68 -8.25
CA ALA A 41 10.32 -1.58 -8.41
C ALA A 41 11.68 -0.91 -8.10
N ALA A 42 11.80 0.39 -8.35
CA ALA A 42 13.02 1.16 -8.11
C ALA A 42 13.06 1.84 -6.73
N THR A 43 11.94 1.85 -5.98
CA THR A 43 11.82 2.55 -4.70
C THR A 43 12.05 1.57 -3.56
N THR A 44 12.94 1.92 -2.61
CA THR A 44 13.12 1.13 -1.39
C THR A 44 11.91 1.29 -0.46
N PRO A 45 11.44 0.24 0.23
CA PRO A 45 10.39 0.36 1.23
C PRO A 45 10.89 0.92 2.58
N ILE A 46 12.21 1.10 2.75
CA ILE A 46 12.77 1.63 4.00
C ILE A 46 12.23 3.04 4.25
N GLY A 47 11.82 3.31 5.48
CA GLY A 47 11.32 4.61 5.89
C GLY A 47 10.24 4.56 6.95
N LEU A 48 9.70 5.75 7.22
CA LEU A 48 8.57 5.97 8.12
C LEU A 48 7.33 6.28 7.31
N TYR A 49 6.22 5.68 7.72
CA TYR A 49 4.91 5.85 7.09
C TYR A 49 3.88 6.25 8.12
N ALA A 50 2.90 7.05 7.70
CA ALA A 50 1.88 7.58 8.60
C ALA A 50 0.53 7.77 7.91
N ARG A 51 -0.53 7.64 8.68
CA ARG A 51 -1.87 8.11 8.36
C ARG A 51 -2.60 8.41 9.67
N GLU A 52 -3.00 9.67 9.87
CA GLU A 52 -3.62 10.11 11.13
C GLU A 52 -2.80 9.68 12.36
N GLY A 53 -3.36 8.85 13.25
CA GLY A 53 -2.68 8.27 14.42
C GLY A 53 -1.83 7.03 14.13
N ASP A 54 -2.01 6.45 12.95
CA ASP A 54 -1.38 5.19 12.55
C ASP A 54 0.06 5.40 12.08
N ARG A 55 0.94 4.48 12.40
CA ARG A 55 2.35 4.52 12.00
C ARG A 55 2.86 3.15 11.59
N LEU A 56 3.78 3.17 10.63
CA LEU A 56 4.57 2.01 10.24
C LEU A 56 6.01 2.44 10.01
N CYS A 57 6.95 1.62 10.42
CA CYS A 57 8.38 1.78 10.13
C CYS A 57 8.93 0.57 9.41
N ILE A 58 9.89 0.81 8.52
CA ILE A 58 10.75 -0.21 7.93
C ILE A 58 12.20 0.25 8.03
N ALA A 59 13.04 -0.55 8.72
CA ALA A 59 14.46 -0.31 8.87
C ALA A 59 15.23 -1.64 8.72
N GLY A 60 16.13 -1.71 7.73
CA GLY A 60 16.78 -2.97 7.38
C GLY A 60 15.77 -4.03 6.94
N ASP A 61 15.74 -5.15 7.64
CA ASP A 61 14.78 -6.25 7.47
C ASP A 61 13.62 -6.20 8.49
N ARG A 62 13.61 -5.18 9.36
CA ARG A 62 12.61 -5.01 10.41
C ARG A 62 11.44 -4.18 9.93
N ILE A 63 10.26 -4.59 10.37
CA ILE A 63 9.01 -3.85 10.17
C ILE A 63 8.27 -3.76 11.50
N GLY A 64 7.65 -2.63 11.73
CA GLY A 64 6.79 -2.42 12.88
C GLY A 64 5.65 -1.48 12.56
N MET A 65 4.53 -1.65 13.22
CA MET A 65 3.34 -0.84 13.00
C MET A 65 2.50 -0.72 14.25
N PHE A 66 1.76 0.37 14.34
CA PHE A 66 0.70 0.49 15.32
C PHE A 66 -0.48 1.31 14.80
N VAL A 67 -1.63 1.02 15.34
CA VAL A 67 -2.89 1.76 15.22
C VAL A 67 -3.25 2.24 16.62
N ASP A 68 -3.56 3.52 16.75
CA ASP A 68 -3.93 4.13 18.04
C ASP A 68 -5.25 4.89 17.91
N TYR A 69 -6.29 4.36 18.54
CA TYR A 69 -7.61 4.97 18.61
C TYR A 69 -7.85 5.73 19.94
N GLY A 70 -6.82 5.88 20.76
CA GLY A 70 -6.94 6.42 22.11
C GLY A 70 -7.48 5.42 23.12
N ASP A 71 -7.51 5.80 24.41
CA ASP A 71 -8.08 5.01 25.51
C ASP A 71 -7.56 3.54 25.58
N ASP A 72 -6.30 3.32 25.28
CA ASP A 72 -5.66 2.00 25.18
C ASP A 72 -6.31 1.07 24.14
N ILE A 73 -7.04 1.63 23.18
CA ILE A 73 -7.61 0.88 22.06
C ILE A 73 -6.67 1.00 20.86
N GLY A 74 -6.10 -0.10 20.43
CA GLY A 74 -5.19 -0.09 19.30
C GLY A 74 -4.55 -1.43 19.05
N CYS A 75 -3.66 -1.46 18.08
CA CYS A 75 -2.85 -2.61 17.72
C CYS A 75 -1.38 -2.18 17.72
N SER A 76 -0.48 -3.09 18.09
CA SER A 76 0.95 -2.87 17.93
C SER A 76 1.65 -4.19 17.62
N GLY A 77 2.40 -4.21 16.53
CA GLY A 77 3.15 -5.37 16.08
C GLY A 77 4.52 -4.99 15.56
N ARG A 78 5.48 -5.90 15.70
CA ARG A 78 6.82 -5.79 15.13
C ARG A 78 7.28 -7.15 14.65
N GLY A 79 8.10 -7.16 13.62
CA GLY A 79 8.58 -8.41 13.03
C GLY A 79 9.59 -8.16 11.92
N THR A 80 9.56 -9.02 10.93
CA THR A 80 10.40 -8.95 9.75
C THR A 80 9.56 -8.93 8.48
N PHE A 81 10.18 -8.54 7.38
CA PHE A 81 9.54 -8.61 6.07
C PHE A 81 10.53 -9.07 5.01
N THR A 82 10.00 -9.61 3.94
CA THR A 82 10.70 -9.79 2.67
C THR A 82 9.90 -9.15 1.57
N ARG A 83 10.57 -8.74 0.50
CA ARG A 83 9.94 -8.09 -0.63
C ARG A 83 10.02 -8.93 -1.89
N ASP A 84 8.92 -8.95 -2.64
CA ASP A 84 8.84 -9.55 -3.96
C ASP A 84 8.03 -8.61 -4.88
N GLY A 85 8.74 -7.80 -5.67
CA GLY A 85 8.12 -6.75 -6.48
C GLY A 85 7.42 -5.69 -5.61
N GLU A 86 6.10 -5.60 -5.75
CA GLU A 86 5.22 -4.71 -4.99
C GLU A 86 4.62 -5.38 -3.75
N ALA A 87 4.90 -6.67 -3.54
CA ALA A 87 4.44 -7.41 -2.37
C ALA A 87 5.46 -7.35 -1.23
N LEU A 88 5.00 -7.06 -0.04
CA LEU A 88 5.73 -7.16 1.21
C LEU A 88 5.17 -8.34 2.00
N ARG A 89 5.94 -9.43 2.11
CA ARG A 89 5.59 -10.56 2.98
C ARG A 89 6.04 -10.23 4.39
N ILE A 90 5.08 -9.99 5.26
CA ILE A 90 5.28 -9.53 6.63
C ILE A 90 5.04 -10.69 7.58
N ASP A 91 5.96 -10.89 8.54
CA ASP A 91 5.81 -11.82 9.63
C ASP A 91 5.96 -11.08 10.98
N LEU A 92 4.85 -10.93 11.69
CA LEU A 92 4.79 -10.33 13.03
C LEU A 92 4.90 -11.36 14.15
N GLY A 93 5.31 -12.56 13.79
CA GLY A 93 5.53 -13.66 14.71
C GLY A 93 4.26 -14.40 15.14
N ASN A 94 4.43 -15.59 15.76
CA ASN A 94 3.36 -16.43 16.32
C ASN A 94 2.20 -16.71 15.34
N GLY A 95 2.48 -16.88 14.05
CA GLY A 95 1.49 -17.18 13.01
C GLY A 95 0.74 -15.96 12.47
N CYS A 96 1.10 -14.73 12.86
CA CYS A 96 0.61 -13.52 12.22
C CYS A 96 1.51 -13.16 11.04
N ALA A 97 1.29 -13.80 9.91
CA ALA A 97 2.02 -13.55 8.67
C ALA A 97 1.01 -13.30 7.54
N PHE A 98 1.30 -12.32 6.70
CA PHE A 98 0.44 -11.90 5.59
C PHE A 98 1.25 -11.13 4.54
N GLU A 99 0.61 -10.85 3.41
CA GLU A 99 1.18 -10.05 2.33
C GLU A 99 0.50 -8.69 2.27
N ALA A 100 1.30 -7.61 2.22
CA ALA A 100 0.85 -6.24 2.03
C ALA A 100 1.28 -5.72 0.66
N ALA A 101 0.52 -4.79 0.09
CA ALA A 101 0.86 -4.10 -1.14
C ALA A 101 1.72 -2.86 -0.86
N PHE A 102 2.73 -2.63 -1.72
CA PHE A 102 3.60 -1.46 -1.70
C PHE A 102 3.71 -0.87 -3.11
N ASP A 103 3.26 0.35 -3.31
CA ASP A 103 3.27 1.04 -4.61
C ASP A 103 4.39 2.10 -4.75
N GLY A 104 5.32 2.14 -3.81
CA GLY A 104 6.40 3.13 -3.76
C GLY A 104 6.19 4.19 -2.70
N ASP A 105 4.97 4.63 -2.45
CA ASP A 105 4.62 5.66 -1.46
C ASP A 105 3.60 5.19 -0.42
N HIS A 106 2.83 4.14 -0.72
CA HIS A 106 1.80 3.63 0.18
C HIS A 106 2.08 2.17 0.55
N ILE A 107 1.70 1.81 1.77
CA ILE A 107 1.65 0.42 2.22
C ILE A 107 0.22 0.13 2.65
N ARG A 108 -0.36 -0.94 2.09
CA ARG A 108 -1.73 -1.35 2.38
C ARG A 108 -1.77 -2.82 2.77
N LEU A 109 -2.33 -3.09 3.94
CA LEU A 109 -2.58 -4.44 4.41
C LEU A 109 -3.91 -4.98 3.84
N PRO A 110 -4.05 -6.31 3.69
CA PRO A 110 -5.29 -6.90 3.23
C PRO A 110 -6.45 -6.63 4.20
N GLY A 111 -7.67 -6.58 3.66
CA GLY A 111 -8.90 -6.39 4.44
C GLY A 111 -9.25 -7.56 5.36
N ALA A 112 -8.56 -8.71 5.20
CA ALA A 112 -8.68 -9.86 6.09
C ALA A 112 -7.28 -10.35 6.46
N LEU A 113 -7.04 -10.56 7.76
CA LEU A 113 -5.78 -11.07 8.31
C LEU A 113 -6.01 -12.40 9.03
N PRO A 114 -4.95 -13.24 9.19
CA PRO A 114 -5.01 -14.43 10.02
C PRO A 114 -5.55 -14.12 11.42
N ALA A 115 -6.38 -15.01 11.95
CA ALA A 115 -6.98 -14.84 13.27
C ALA A 115 -5.93 -14.64 14.39
N THR A 116 -4.75 -15.20 14.21
CA THR A 116 -3.60 -15.03 15.09
C THR A 116 -3.13 -13.59 15.22
N CYS A 117 -3.38 -12.72 14.26
CA CYS A 117 -3.04 -11.29 14.32
C CYS A 117 -3.86 -10.52 15.36
N LYS A 118 -5.05 -11.02 15.74
CA LYS A 118 -5.93 -10.37 16.73
C LYS A 118 -5.25 -10.14 18.08
N ARG A 119 -4.28 -10.98 18.46
CA ARG A 119 -3.54 -10.84 19.74
C ARG A 119 -2.64 -9.59 19.80
N LEU A 120 -2.33 -8.98 18.64
CA LEU A 120 -1.59 -7.72 18.57
C LEU A 120 -2.46 -6.51 18.90
N CYS A 121 -3.76 -6.74 19.05
CA CYS A 121 -4.76 -5.69 19.20
C CYS A 121 -5.47 -5.81 20.55
N THR A 122 -5.90 -4.67 21.07
CA THR A 122 -6.76 -4.58 22.24
C THR A 122 -8.21 -4.36 21.82
N ARG A 123 -9.15 -4.97 22.57
CA ARG A 123 -10.60 -4.80 22.35
C ARG A 123 -11.03 -5.09 20.89
N ARG A 124 -11.59 -4.08 20.21
CA ARG A 124 -12.12 -4.16 18.85
C ARG A 124 -11.18 -3.59 17.78
N ALA A 125 -9.97 -3.21 18.14
CA ALA A 125 -8.98 -2.74 17.19
C ALA A 125 -8.56 -3.85 16.21
N SER A 126 -8.16 -3.48 15.00
CA SER A 126 -7.74 -4.39 13.96
C SER A 126 -6.65 -3.75 13.10
N LEU A 127 -5.71 -4.57 12.63
CA LEU A 127 -4.77 -4.21 11.57
C LEU A 127 -5.32 -4.49 10.16
N ALA A 128 -6.47 -5.14 10.03
CA ALA A 128 -7.07 -5.43 8.73
C ALA A 128 -7.43 -4.13 8.00
N GLY A 129 -7.00 -4.00 6.75
CA GLY A 129 -7.22 -2.79 5.96
C GLY A 129 -6.39 -1.58 6.37
N PHE A 130 -5.39 -1.76 7.25
CA PHE A 130 -4.45 -0.71 7.61
C PHE A 130 -3.76 -0.16 6.35
N GLU A 131 -3.69 1.15 6.25
CA GLU A 131 -3.11 1.84 5.10
C GLU A 131 -2.36 3.09 5.59
N VAL A 132 -1.14 3.29 5.09
CA VAL A 132 -0.28 4.41 5.46
C VAL A 132 0.46 4.95 4.25
N ASN A 133 0.76 6.26 4.29
CA ASN A 133 1.53 6.96 3.27
C ASN A 133 2.95 7.18 3.75
N ARG A 134 3.90 7.23 2.83
CA ARG A 134 5.28 7.54 3.13
C ARG A 134 5.41 8.94 3.73
N LEU A 135 6.00 9.02 4.88
CA LEU A 135 6.31 10.27 5.58
C LEU A 135 7.79 10.65 5.41
N SER A 136 8.68 9.65 5.47
CA SER A 136 10.14 9.85 5.36
C SER A 136 10.81 8.60 4.79
N GLU A 137 11.90 8.78 4.06
CA GLU A 137 12.77 7.71 3.57
C GLU A 137 13.94 7.42 4.53
N SER A 138 13.99 8.10 5.67
CA SER A 138 15.06 7.97 6.65
C SER A 138 14.95 6.66 7.43
N GLY A 139 15.90 5.76 7.24
CA GLY A 139 16.00 4.53 8.03
C GLY A 139 16.26 4.79 9.51
N SER A 140 16.94 5.88 9.86
CA SER A 140 17.19 6.27 11.26
C SER A 140 15.92 6.76 11.96
N GLU A 141 15.07 7.53 11.27
CA GLU A 141 13.76 7.92 11.79
C GLU A 141 12.85 6.71 11.96
N ALA A 142 12.85 5.82 10.97
CA ALA A 142 12.11 4.56 11.06
C ALA A 142 12.56 3.70 12.25
N ALA A 143 13.88 3.56 12.45
CA ALA A 143 14.43 2.80 13.57
C ALA A 143 14.10 3.43 14.94
N ALA A 144 13.91 4.74 15.01
CA ALA A 144 13.58 5.46 16.23
C ALA A 144 12.08 5.34 16.62
N LEU A 145 11.21 4.85 15.75
CA LEU A 145 9.77 4.77 16.01
C LEU A 145 9.46 3.92 17.23
N ARG A 146 8.62 4.48 18.10
CA ARG A 146 8.07 3.80 19.28
C ARG A 146 6.55 3.77 19.21
N ASP A 147 5.98 2.70 19.74
CA ASP A 147 4.54 2.62 19.92
C ASP A 147 4.05 3.49 21.08
N PRO A 148 2.74 3.67 21.29
CA PRO A 148 2.19 4.47 22.40
C PRO A 148 2.63 4.00 23.80
N LYS A 149 3.08 2.76 23.93
CA LYS A 149 3.64 2.20 25.19
C LYS A 149 5.16 2.37 25.33
N GLY A 150 5.78 3.12 24.40
CA GLY A 150 7.22 3.40 24.38
C GLY A 150 8.10 2.26 23.87
N ARG A 151 7.53 1.16 23.35
CA ARG A 151 8.30 0.04 22.80
C ARG A 151 8.84 0.40 21.42
N GLN A 152 10.13 0.17 21.21
CA GLN A 152 10.75 0.35 19.91
C GLN A 152 10.24 -0.70 18.91
N LEU A 153 9.92 -0.28 17.68
CA LEU A 153 9.28 -1.14 16.69
C LEU A 153 10.26 -1.67 15.64
N CYS A 154 11.16 -0.84 15.14
CA CYS A 154 12.08 -1.18 14.03
C CYS A 154 13.57 -1.08 14.40
N GLY A 155 13.90 -0.76 15.63
CA GLY A 155 15.28 -0.69 16.10
C GLY A 155 15.69 -1.95 16.83
#